data_2a53fc7052510a67b2c93f52711804ca
#
_entry.id   2a53fc7052510a67b2c93f52711804ca
#
_cell.length_a   1.000
_cell.length_b   1.000
_cell.length_c   1.000
_cell.angle_alpha   90.00
_cell.angle_beta   90.00
_cell.angle_gamma   90.00
#
_symmetry.space_group_name_H-M   'P 1'
#
loop_
_entity.id
_entity.type
_entity.pdbx_description
1 polymer ?
#
loop_
_entity_poly.entity_id
_entity_poly.type
_entity_poly.pdbx_seq_one_letter_code
_entity_poly.pdbx_strand_id
1 'polypeptide(L)'
;MTPDEQHRIFDRWIDQHKGLVFKVVHASTMTPEDRNDLFQDIAIQLWKSVPHFKGNAKESTWVFRVALNTAAVWTRRESRHRNRMESRSDLDGVLQ
;
A
#
# COMPACT_ATOMS: atom_id res chain seq x y z
N MET A 1 -0.03 22.99 -7.71
CA MET A 1 -0.66 22.71 -6.40
C MET A 1 0.32 23.01 -5.28
N THR A 2 -0.14 23.72 -4.26
CA THR A 2 0.68 24.03 -3.10
C THR A 2 0.75 22.84 -2.13
N PRO A 3 1.80 22.75 -1.31
CA PRO A 3 1.85 21.69 -0.28
C PRO A 3 0.67 21.72 0.69
N ASP A 4 0.15 22.90 1.00
CA ASP A 4 -1.01 23.03 1.91
C ASP A 4 -2.28 22.47 1.28
N GLU A 5 -2.50 22.72 -0.02
CA GLU A 5 -3.63 22.15 -0.75
C GLU A 5 -3.53 20.64 -0.84
N GLN A 6 -2.31 20.14 -1.13
CA GLN A 6 -2.04 18.70 -1.20
C GLN A 6 -2.33 18.04 0.15
N HIS A 7 -1.92 18.66 1.24
CA HIS A 7 -2.13 18.15 2.58
C HIS A 7 -3.63 18.07 2.93
N ARG A 8 -4.38 19.10 2.59
CA ARG A 8 -5.83 19.14 2.85
C ARG A 8 -6.57 18.04 2.07
N ILE A 9 -6.20 17.84 0.81
CA ILE A 9 -6.83 16.81 -0.01
C ILE A 9 -6.46 15.42 0.54
N PHE A 10 -5.19 15.22 0.88
CA PHE A 10 -4.71 13.96 1.46
C PHE A 10 -5.45 13.65 2.77
N ASP A 11 -5.58 14.62 3.67
CA ASP A 11 -6.29 14.44 4.95
C ASP A 11 -7.76 14.07 4.71
N ARG A 12 -8.40 14.72 3.75
CA ARG A 12 -9.78 14.41 3.38
C ARG A 12 -9.90 12.97 2.86
N TRP A 13 -8.99 12.55 1.99
CA TRP A 13 -9.01 11.19 1.45
C TRP A 13 -8.82 10.15 2.54
N ILE A 14 -7.87 10.36 3.43
CA ILE A 14 -7.64 9.45 4.54
C ILE A 14 -8.88 9.40 5.45
N ASP A 15 -9.44 10.54 5.79
CA ASP A 15 -10.61 10.60 6.66
C ASP A 15 -11.84 9.94 6.05
N GLN A 16 -12.14 10.26 4.78
CA GLN A 16 -13.36 9.79 4.12
C GLN A 16 -13.27 8.36 3.59
N HIS A 17 -12.06 7.90 3.26
CA HIS A 17 -11.86 6.62 2.55
C HIS A 17 -10.97 5.64 3.32
N LYS A 18 -10.74 5.86 4.60
CA LYS A 18 -9.90 4.96 5.41
C LYS A 18 -10.46 3.53 5.45
N GLY A 19 -11.77 3.37 5.39
CA GLY A 19 -12.40 2.05 5.33
C GLY A 19 -11.97 1.25 4.11
N LEU A 20 -11.90 1.90 2.95
CA LEU A 20 -11.40 1.27 1.72
C LEU A 20 -9.94 0.87 1.85
N VAL A 21 -9.12 1.77 2.40
CA VAL A 21 -7.69 1.51 2.59
C VAL A 21 -7.50 0.33 3.55
N PHE A 22 -8.22 0.30 4.66
CA PHE A 22 -8.13 -0.80 5.63
C PHE A 22 -8.59 -2.13 5.04
N LYS A 23 -9.62 -2.13 4.20
CA LYS A 23 -10.03 -3.37 3.50
C LYS A 23 -8.90 -3.94 2.65
N VAL A 24 -8.22 -3.09 1.90
CA VAL A 24 -7.08 -3.50 1.08
C VAL A 24 -5.94 -4.02 1.96
N VAL A 25 -5.63 -3.29 3.03
CA VAL A 25 -4.57 -3.67 3.97
C VAL A 25 -4.86 -5.05 4.59
N HIS A 26 -6.07 -5.25 5.10
CA HIS A 26 -6.45 -6.53 5.73
C HIS A 26 -6.48 -7.68 4.74
N ALA A 27 -6.88 -7.43 3.50
CA ALA A 27 -6.91 -8.46 2.47
C ALA A 27 -5.51 -8.91 2.04
N SER A 28 -4.50 -8.05 2.24
CA SER A 28 -3.14 -8.27 1.73
C SER A 28 -2.14 -8.67 2.80
N THR A 29 -2.53 -8.66 4.07
CA THR A 29 -1.60 -8.85 5.18
C THR A 29 -2.16 -9.84 6.19
N MET A 30 -1.26 -10.44 7.00
CA MET A 30 -1.65 -11.41 8.03
C MET A 30 -1.23 -11.00 9.43
N THR A 31 -0.32 -10.04 9.57
CA THR A 31 0.20 -9.63 10.88
C THR A 31 -0.02 -8.16 11.13
N PRO A 32 -0.09 -7.71 12.40
CA PRO A 32 -0.19 -6.28 12.70
C PRO A 32 0.98 -5.46 12.15
N GLU A 33 2.19 -6.01 12.16
CA GLU A 33 3.39 -5.35 11.63
C GLU A 33 3.26 -5.12 10.14
N ASP A 34 2.80 -6.13 9.41
CA ASP A 34 2.58 -6.02 7.97
C ASP A 34 1.48 -5.02 7.64
N ARG A 35 0.40 -5.01 8.44
CA ARG A 35 -0.68 -4.04 8.25
C ARG A 35 -0.18 -2.62 8.40
N ASN A 36 0.60 -2.36 9.42
CA ASN A 36 1.17 -1.04 9.66
C ASN A 36 2.11 -0.62 8.52
N ASP A 37 2.95 -1.53 8.09
CA ASP A 37 3.90 -1.29 6.99
C ASP A 37 3.18 -0.97 5.69
N LEU A 38 2.20 -1.79 5.31
CA LEU A 38 1.44 -1.57 4.08
C LEU A 38 0.60 -0.29 4.15
N PHE A 39 -0.02 -0.02 5.30
CA PHE A 39 -0.78 1.22 5.47
C PHE A 39 0.10 2.44 5.25
N GLN A 40 1.30 2.45 5.80
CA GLN A 40 2.24 3.56 5.61
C GLN A 40 2.62 3.73 4.14
N ASP A 41 2.88 2.63 3.44
CA ASP A 41 3.19 2.66 2.01
C ASP A 41 2.03 3.25 1.21
N ILE A 42 0.81 2.83 1.52
CA ILE A 42 -0.38 3.36 0.84
C ILE A 42 -0.53 4.86 1.12
N ALA A 43 -0.34 5.28 2.36
CA ALA A 43 -0.45 6.69 2.74
C ALA A 43 0.57 7.55 1.96
N ILE A 44 1.80 7.07 1.84
CA ILE A 44 2.84 7.77 1.06
C ILE A 44 2.42 7.87 -0.41
N GLN A 45 1.94 6.79 -1.00
CA GLN A 45 1.53 6.79 -2.40
C GLN A 45 0.30 7.67 -2.64
N LEU A 46 -0.65 7.68 -1.72
CA LEU A 46 -1.80 8.59 -1.80
C LEU A 46 -1.33 10.05 -1.78
N TRP A 47 -0.45 10.39 -0.86
CA TRP A 47 0.11 11.74 -0.79
C TRP A 47 0.75 12.14 -2.12
N LYS A 48 1.59 11.29 -2.67
CA LYS A 48 2.27 11.54 -3.95
C LYS A 48 1.29 11.64 -5.11
N SER A 49 0.16 10.95 -5.03
CA SER A 49 -0.81 10.89 -6.12
C SER A 49 -1.73 12.10 -6.18
N VAL A 50 -1.84 12.88 -5.09
CA VAL A 50 -2.79 14.00 -5.03
C VAL A 50 -2.64 14.97 -6.21
N PRO A 51 -1.42 15.45 -6.55
CA PRO A 51 -1.28 16.37 -7.68
C PRO A 51 -1.65 15.77 -9.03
N HIS A 52 -1.71 14.46 -9.14
CA HIS A 52 -2.01 13.76 -10.40
C HIS A 52 -3.49 13.46 -10.58
N PHE A 53 -4.28 13.68 -9.55
CA PHE A 53 -5.74 13.48 -9.63
C PHE A 53 -6.36 14.65 -10.41
N LYS A 54 -6.99 14.33 -11.53
CA LYS A 54 -7.54 15.34 -12.46
C LYS A 54 -9.07 15.40 -12.43
N GLY A 55 -9.72 14.69 -11.53
CA GLY A 55 -11.18 14.68 -11.44
C GLY A 55 -11.87 13.81 -12.49
N ASN A 56 -11.13 12.96 -13.20
CA ASN A 56 -11.68 12.09 -14.23
C ASN A 56 -12.36 10.83 -13.64
N ALA A 57 -12.24 10.62 -12.36
CA ALA A 57 -12.85 9.51 -11.63
C ALA A 57 -13.32 10.03 -10.27
N LYS A 58 -14.14 9.25 -9.58
CA LYS A 58 -14.50 9.54 -8.20
C LYS A 58 -13.25 9.43 -7.32
N GLU A 59 -13.17 10.26 -6.28
CA GLU A 59 -12.06 10.19 -5.34
C GLU A 59 -11.93 8.80 -4.72
N SER A 60 -13.04 8.18 -4.34
CA SER A 60 -13.03 6.82 -3.78
C SER A 60 -12.41 5.80 -4.75
N THR A 61 -12.73 5.90 -6.04
CA THR A 61 -12.15 5.04 -7.08
C THR A 61 -10.65 5.26 -7.19
N TRP A 62 -10.22 6.51 -7.17
CA TRP A 62 -8.81 6.86 -7.23
C TRP A 62 -8.04 6.31 -6.03
N VAL A 63 -8.56 6.55 -4.83
CA VAL A 63 -7.97 6.05 -3.58
C VAL A 63 -7.85 4.53 -3.63
N PHE A 64 -8.91 3.86 -4.05
CA PHE A 64 -8.93 2.39 -4.14
C PHE A 64 -7.87 1.88 -5.12
N ARG A 65 -7.75 2.50 -6.29
CA ARG A 65 -6.72 2.12 -7.28
C ARG A 65 -5.31 2.27 -6.74
N VAL A 66 -5.03 3.41 -6.08
CA VAL A 66 -3.72 3.65 -5.50
C VAL A 66 -3.42 2.61 -4.43
N ALA A 67 -4.40 2.31 -3.57
CA ALA A 67 -4.24 1.32 -2.52
C ALA A 67 -3.99 -0.07 -3.11
N LEU A 68 -4.76 -0.49 -4.11
CA LEU A 68 -4.59 -1.79 -4.75
C LEU A 68 -3.23 -1.92 -5.42
N ASN A 69 -2.81 -0.90 -6.17
CA ASN A 69 -1.53 -0.90 -6.85
C ASN A 69 -0.37 -0.99 -5.85
N THR A 70 -0.46 -0.23 -4.77
CA THR A 70 0.54 -0.25 -3.71
C THR A 70 0.60 -1.62 -3.03
N ALA A 71 -0.56 -2.19 -2.72
CA ALA A 71 -0.65 -3.51 -2.11
C ALA A 71 -0.07 -4.60 -3.01
N ALA A 72 -0.31 -4.52 -4.32
CA ALA A 72 0.24 -5.47 -5.28
C ALA A 72 1.77 -5.42 -5.31
N VAL A 73 2.35 -4.23 -5.32
CA VAL A 73 3.80 -4.05 -5.29
C VAL A 73 4.37 -4.55 -3.96
N TRP A 74 3.72 -4.20 -2.86
CA TRP A 74 4.13 -4.62 -1.52
C TRP A 74 4.11 -6.15 -1.40
N THR A 75 3.04 -6.78 -1.85
CA THR A 75 2.89 -8.24 -1.82
C THR A 75 3.99 -8.94 -2.62
N ARG A 76 4.32 -8.41 -3.81
CA ARG A 76 5.40 -8.98 -4.63
C ARG A 76 6.76 -8.86 -3.94
N ARG A 77 7.04 -7.73 -3.30
CA ARG A 77 8.29 -7.54 -2.55
C ARG A 77 8.39 -8.52 -1.40
N GLU A 78 7.32 -8.67 -0.64
CA GLU A 78 7.27 -9.57 0.50
C GLU A 78 7.40 -11.03 0.05
N SER A 79 6.74 -11.43 -1.03
CA SER A 79 6.85 -12.77 -1.59
C SER A 79 8.27 -13.08 -2.03
N ARG A 80 8.93 -12.13 -2.72
CA ARG A 80 10.32 -12.31 -3.12
C ARG A 80 11.26 -12.45 -1.93
N HIS A 81 11.04 -11.64 -0.92
CA HIS A 81 11.84 -11.70 0.30
C HIS A 81 11.68 -13.05 1.00
N ARG A 82 10.45 -13.51 1.17
CA ARG A 82 10.14 -14.81 1.74
C ARG A 82 10.75 -15.96 0.92
N ASN A 83 10.57 -15.92 -0.39
CA ASN A 83 11.11 -16.94 -1.28
C ASN A 83 12.62 -17.03 -1.21
N ARG A 84 13.31 -15.90 -1.10
CA ARG A 84 14.77 -15.91 -0.93
C ARG A 84 15.18 -16.57 0.39
N MET A 85 14.47 -16.25 1.47
CA MET A 85 14.75 -16.83 2.78
C MET A 85 14.45 -18.31 2.79
N GLU A 86 13.33 -18.73 2.23
CA GLU A 86 12.93 -20.13 2.12
C GLU A 86 13.91 -20.91 1.24
N SER A 87 14.32 -20.35 0.11
CA SER A 87 15.30 -20.96 -0.78
C SER A 87 16.65 -21.20 -0.08
N ARG A 88 17.08 -20.24 0.74
CA ARG A 88 18.30 -20.40 1.52
C ARG A 88 18.15 -21.53 2.54
N SER A 89 17.03 -21.57 3.23
CA SER A 89 16.74 -22.64 4.20
C SER A 89 16.72 -23.99 3.52
N ASP A 90 16.08 -24.09 2.37
CA ASP A 90 16.01 -25.32 1.59
C ASP A 90 17.40 -25.77 1.12
N LEU A 91 18.21 -24.82 0.65
CA LEU A 91 19.58 -25.10 0.23
C LEU A 91 20.45 -25.57 1.40
N ASP A 92 20.33 -24.91 2.53
CA ASP A 92 21.05 -25.28 3.73
C ASP A 92 20.63 -26.69 4.20
N GLY A 93 19.35 -27.01 4.12
CA GLY A 93 18.82 -28.32 4.44
C GLY A 93 19.31 -29.41 3.49
N VAL A 94 19.42 -29.11 2.21
CA VAL A 94 19.91 -30.04 1.18
C VAL A 94 21.40 -30.30 1.32
N LEU A 95 22.15 -29.27 1.69
CA LEU A 95 23.61 -29.36 1.81
C LEU A 95 24.06 -30.04 3.13
N GLN A 96 23.17 -30.16 4.07
CA GLN A 96 23.42 -30.83 5.34
C GLN A 96 23.06 -32.31 5.21
#